data_bf6b877679866e89a6aebed57830d5ad
#
_entry.id   bf6b877679866e89a6aebed57830d5ad
#
_cell.length_a   1.000
_cell.length_b   1.000
_cell.length_c   1.000
_cell.angle_alpha   90.00
_cell.angle_beta   90.00
_cell.angle_gamma   90.00
#
_symmetry.space_group_name_H-M   'P 1'
#
loop_
_entity.id
_entity.type
_entity.pdbx_description
1 polymer ?
#
loop_
_entity_poly.entity_id
_entity_poly.type
_entity_poly.pdbx_seq_one_letter_code
_entity_poly.pdbx_strand_id
1 'polypeptide(L)'
;MVIRSVRHRGLRRFLEEDDHRGIRRDLINRIRNILAALVAAEDMSGVAGPPGWRIHQLTGARAGTWSISVSGNWRITFDLEEGQICNLDLEDYH
;
A
#
# COMPACT_ATOMS: atom_id res chain seq x y z
N MET A 1 -11.61 2.24 -0.56
CA MET A 1 -11.38 3.16 0.59
C MET A 1 -10.72 4.44 0.12
N VAL A 2 -10.94 5.52 0.84
CA VAL A 2 -10.28 6.79 0.53
C VAL A 2 -8.84 6.78 1.05
N ILE A 3 -7.90 7.24 0.24
CA ILE A 3 -6.51 7.44 0.65
C ILE A 3 -6.38 8.88 1.15
N ARG A 4 -6.17 9.04 2.45
CA ARG A 4 -6.14 10.35 3.09
C ARG A 4 -4.74 10.96 3.12
N SER A 5 -3.71 10.15 3.35
CA SER A 5 -2.33 10.65 3.38
C SER A 5 -1.34 9.61 2.87
N VAL A 6 -0.27 10.10 2.24
CA VAL A 6 0.78 9.28 1.63
C VAL A 6 2.14 9.81 2.09
N ARG A 7 2.95 8.94 2.67
CA ARG A 7 4.30 9.31 3.11
C ARG A 7 5.31 9.28 1.98
N HIS A 8 5.27 8.23 1.16
CA HIS A 8 6.26 8.03 0.11
C HIS A 8 6.03 9.01 -1.03
N ARG A 9 7.03 9.83 -1.33
CA ARG A 9 6.91 10.87 -2.36
C ARG A 9 6.57 10.27 -3.74
N GLY A 10 7.22 9.18 -4.10
CA GLY A 10 6.97 8.52 -5.38
C GLY A 10 5.56 7.96 -5.51
N LEU A 11 5.02 7.38 -4.42
CA LEU A 11 3.62 6.93 -4.41
C LEU A 11 2.65 8.10 -4.55
N ARG A 12 2.95 9.22 -3.90
CA ARG A 12 2.08 10.40 -3.99
C ARG A 12 2.01 10.91 -5.42
N ARG A 13 3.15 11.03 -6.10
CA ARG A 13 3.18 11.46 -7.49
C ARG A 13 2.46 10.47 -8.40
N PHE A 14 2.62 9.19 -8.12
CA PHE A 14 1.96 8.15 -8.89
C PHE A 14 0.43 8.25 -8.77
N LEU A 15 -0.07 8.47 -7.56
CA LEU A 15 -1.51 8.59 -7.31
C LEU A 15 -2.10 9.90 -7.84
N GLU A 16 -1.40 11.01 -7.65
CA GLU A 16 -1.93 12.33 -8.00
C GLU A 16 -1.71 12.71 -9.45
N GLU A 17 -0.59 12.29 -10.04
CA GLU A 17 -0.15 12.79 -11.35
C GLU A 17 0.10 11.65 -12.35
N ASP A 18 -0.16 10.42 -11.98
CA ASP A 18 0.19 9.23 -12.78
C ASP A 18 1.67 9.23 -13.20
N ASP A 19 2.52 9.79 -12.34
CA ASP A 19 3.96 9.90 -12.56
C ASP A 19 4.67 8.79 -11.79
N HIS A 20 5.18 7.79 -12.50
CA HIS A 20 5.82 6.61 -11.91
C HIS A 20 7.34 6.73 -11.76
N ARG A 21 7.92 7.87 -12.07
CA ARG A 21 9.39 8.03 -12.05
C ARG A 21 10.02 7.87 -10.67
N GLY A 22 9.26 8.07 -9.61
CA GLY A 22 9.73 7.89 -8.24
C GLY A 22 9.58 6.46 -7.71
N ILE A 23 9.23 5.50 -8.57
CA ILE A 23 9.00 4.10 -8.20
C ILE A 23 9.89 3.22 -9.06
N ARG A 24 10.47 2.17 -8.46
CA ARG A 24 11.24 1.19 -9.23
C ARG A 24 10.37 0.62 -10.35
N ARG A 25 10.95 0.58 -11.54
CA ARG A 25 10.22 0.16 -12.74
C ARG A 25 9.61 -1.25 -12.60
N ASP A 26 10.33 -2.16 -12.01
CA ASP A 26 9.89 -3.56 -11.85
C ASP A 26 8.74 -3.71 -10.84
N LEU A 27 8.45 -2.69 -10.04
CA LEU A 27 7.38 -2.73 -9.03
C LEU A 27 6.10 -2.04 -9.49
N ILE A 28 6.12 -1.28 -10.56
CA ILE A 28 5.02 -0.38 -10.95
C ILE A 28 3.70 -1.14 -11.11
N ASN A 29 3.69 -2.23 -11.87
CA ASN A 29 2.44 -2.95 -12.13
C ASN A 29 1.86 -3.57 -10.86
N ARG A 30 2.71 -4.13 -10.01
CA ARG A 30 2.25 -4.73 -8.75
C ARG A 30 1.69 -3.68 -7.81
N ILE A 31 2.37 -2.54 -7.70
CA ILE A 31 1.90 -1.43 -6.88
C ILE A 31 0.57 -0.90 -7.41
N ARG A 32 0.45 -0.74 -8.72
CA ARG A 32 -0.79 -0.28 -9.35
C ARG A 32 -1.96 -1.20 -8.98
N ASN A 33 -1.76 -2.51 -9.06
CA ASN A 33 -2.79 -3.48 -8.74
C ASN A 33 -3.21 -3.42 -7.27
N ILE A 34 -2.23 -3.29 -6.36
CA ILE A 34 -2.51 -3.18 -4.93
C ILE A 34 -3.30 -1.90 -4.63
N LEU A 35 -2.85 -0.77 -5.16
CA LEU A 35 -3.54 0.50 -4.93
C LEU A 35 -4.96 0.48 -5.49
N ALA A 36 -5.15 -0.11 -6.67
CA ALA A 36 -6.48 -0.24 -7.26
C ALA A 36 -7.41 -1.07 -6.38
N ALA A 37 -6.92 -2.17 -5.82
CA ALA A 37 -7.70 -3.02 -4.93
C ALA A 37 -8.09 -2.28 -3.65
N LEU A 38 -7.16 -1.49 -3.08
CA LEU A 38 -7.44 -0.71 -1.87
C LEU A 38 -8.49 0.36 -2.12
N VAL A 39 -8.38 1.07 -3.24
CA VAL A 39 -9.33 2.13 -3.57
C VAL A 39 -10.72 1.58 -3.86
N ALA A 40 -10.80 0.42 -4.53
CA ALA A 40 -12.07 -0.19 -4.91
C ALA A 40 -12.83 -0.80 -3.73
N ALA A 41 -12.13 -1.23 -2.68
CA ALA A 41 -12.76 -1.88 -1.53
C ALA A 41 -13.42 -0.85 -0.61
N GLU A 42 -14.53 -1.24 0.03
CA GLU A 42 -15.19 -0.40 1.03
C GLU A 42 -14.47 -0.47 2.38
N ASP A 43 -13.90 -1.64 2.70
CA ASP A 43 -13.13 -1.88 3.91
C ASP A 43 -12.12 -3.00 3.66
N MET A 44 -11.32 -3.34 4.67
CA MET A 44 -10.28 -4.35 4.51
C MET A 44 -10.81 -5.75 4.22
N SER A 45 -12.03 -6.05 4.61
CA SER A 45 -12.61 -7.36 4.30
C SER A 45 -12.86 -7.54 2.80
N GLY A 46 -12.99 -6.43 2.06
CA GLY A 46 -13.16 -6.43 0.62
C GLY A 46 -11.86 -6.40 -0.17
N VAL A 47 -10.72 -6.28 0.50
CA VAL A 47 -9.42 -6.30 -0.18
C VAL A 47 -9.01 -7.74 -0.38
N ALA A 48 -9.03 -8.20 -1.62
CA ALA A 48 -8.63 -9.55 -1.97
C ALA A 48 -7.57 -9.49 -3.06
N GLY A 49 -6.58 -10.34 -2.96
CA GLY A 49 -5.52 -10.43 -3.94
C GLY A 49 -4.89 -11.81 -3.92
N PRO A 50 -3.89 -12.03 -4.77
CA PRO A 50 -3.19 -13.31 -4.80
C PRO A 50 -2.53 -13.59 -3.45
N PRO A 51 -2.32 -14.87 -3.09
CA PRO A 51 -1.70 -15.22 -1.81
C PRO A 51 -0.36 -14.54 -1.55
N GLY A 52 0.39 -14.22 -2.61
CA GLY A 52 1.67 -13.55 -2.49
C GLY A 52 1.60 -12.15 -1.90
N TRP A 53 0.43 -11.52 -1.86
CA TRP A 53 0.27 -10.21 -1.23
C TRP A 53 0.44 -10.27 0.29
N ARG A 54 0.15 -11.41 0.91
CA ARG A 54 0.35 -11.63 2.35
C ARG A 54 -0.21 -10.47 3.19
N ILE A 55 -1.47 -10.15 2.96
CA ILE A 55 -2.16 -9.05 3.65
C ILE A 55 -2.25 -9.36 5.14
N HIS A 56 -1.64 -8.55 5.98
CA HIS A 56 -1.65 -8.77 7.42
C HIS A 56 -1.35 -7.49 8.18
N GLN A 57 -1.67 -7.49 9.47
CA GLN A 57 -1.28 -6.41 10.37
C GLN A 57 0.06 -6.74 11.02
N LEU A 58 0.88 -5.72 11.17
CA LEU A 58 2.17 -5.85 11.85
C LEU A 58 1.97 -6.01 13.35
N THR A 59 2.99 -6.51 14.02
CA THR A 59 3.01 -6.69 15.47
C THR A 59 4.13 -5.83 16.08
N GLY A 60 4.24 -5.84 17.41
CA GLY A 60 5.28 -5.08 18.11
C GLY A 60 5.03 -3.59 18.09
N ALA A 61 6.08 -2.82 17.86
CA ALA A 61 6.01 -1.35 17.92
C ALA A 61 5.10 -0.74 16.85
N ARG A 62 4.82 -1.48 15.78
CA ARG A 62 3.97 -1.03 14.68
C ARG A 62 2.65 -1.78 14.65
N ALA A 63 2.22 -2.31 15.79
CA ALA A 63 0.98 -3.09 15.86
C ALA A 63 -0.19 -2.31 15.29
N GLY A 64 -0.98 -2.98 14.45
CA GLY A 64 -2.15 -2.39 13.80
C GLY A 64 -1.88 -1.84 12.41
N THR A 65 -0.64 -1.53 12.06
CA THR A 65 -0.30 -1.11 10.69
C THR A 65 -0.48 -2.28 9.73
N TRP A 66 -1.15 -2.04 8.61
CA TRP A 66 -1.34 -3.06 7.58
C TRP A 66 -0.13 -3.13 6.65
N SER A 67 0.14 -4.32 6.16
CA SER A 67 1.24 -4.59 5.24
C SER A 67 0.78 -5.49 4.10
N ILE A 68 1.15 -5.12 2.88
CA ILE A 68 0.89 -5.90 1.67
C ILE A 68 2.21 -6.03 0.92
N SER A 69 2.63 -7.28 0.68
CA SER A 69 3.88 -7.55 -0.04
C SER A 69 3.76 -7.16 -1.49
N VAL A 70 4.76 -6.44 -2.00
CA VAL A 70 4.87 -6.07 -3.42
C VAL A 70 5.77 -7.07 -4.14
N SER A 71 7.02 -7.17 -3.73
CA SER A 71 8.01 -8.08 -4.31
C SER A 71 9.25 -8.11 -3.43
N GLY A 72 9.79 -9.30 -3.17
CA GLY A 72 10.98 -9.44 -2.33
C GLY A 72 10.77 -8.78 -0.98
N ASN A 73 11.62 -7.81 -0.66
CA ASN A 73 11.53 -7.08 0.60
C ASN A 73 10.64 -5.84 0.53
N TRP A 74 10.11 -5.53 -0.64
CA TRP A 74 9.26 -4.34 -0.82
C TRP A 74 7.83 -4.61 -0.38
N ARG A 75 7.26 -3.68 0.38
CA ARG A 75 5.88 -3.78 0.84
C ARG A 75 5.22 -2.42 0.87
N ILE A 76 3.91 -2.42 0.74
CA ILE A 76 3.08 -1.26 0.98
C ILE A 76 2.55 -1.36 2.40
N THR A 77 2.68 -0.28 3.17
CA THR A 77 2.16 -0.21 4.54
C THR A 77 1.23 0.98 4.68
N PHE A 78 0.27 0.86 5.58
CA PHE A 78 -0.68 1.94 5.84
C PHE A 78 -1.41 1.70 7.16
N ASP A 79 -1.95 2.77 7.70
CA ASP A 79 -2.84 2.72 8.85
C ASP A 79 -4.27 2.97 8.41
N LEU A 80 -5.23 2.48 9.16
CA LEU A 80 -6.64 2.80 8.95
C LEU A 80 -7.12 3.68 10.10
N GLU A 81 -7.72 4.81 9.75
CA GLU A 81 -8.34 5.73 10.70
C GLU A 81 -9.72 6.08 10.17
N GLU A 82 -10.75 5.73 10.93
CA GLU A 82 -12.14 5.99 10.53
C GLU A 82 -12.45 5.46 9.13
N GLY A 83 -11.93 4.28 8.81
CA GLY A 83 -12.15 3.65 7.51
C GLY A 83 -11.36 4.24 6.35
N GLN A 84 -10.44 5.17 6.63
CA GLN A 84 -9.62 5.79 5.60
C GLN A 84 -8.16 5.35 5.71
N ILE A 85 -7.49 5.30 4.58
CA ILE A 85 -6.08 4.91 4.50
C ILE A 85 -5.20 6.11 4.81
N CYS A 86 -4.36 5.96 5.82
CA CYS A 86 -3.44 7.00 6.26
C CYS A 86 -2.01 6.49 6.23
N ASN A 87 -1.06 7.41 6.06
CA ASN A 87 0.37 7.10 6.12
C ASN A 87 0.77 6.02 5.13
N LEU A 88 0.15 6.02 3.94
CA LEU A 88 0.48 5.06 2.90
C LEU A 88 1.94 5.20 2.51
N ASP A 89 2.67 4.10 2.54
CA ASP A 89 4.11 4.11 2.33
C ASP A 89 4.55 2.91 1.50
N LEU A 90 5.70 3.05 0.87
CA LEU A 90 6.38 1.95 0.19
C LEU A 90 7.70 1.75 0.90
N GLU A 91 7.89 0.59 1.52
CA GLU A 91 9.03 0.31 2.36
C GLU A 91 9.82 -0.87 1.85
N ASP A 92 11.15 -0.76 1.94
CA ASP A 92 12.06 -1.87 1.74
C ASP A 92 12.30 -2.52 3.10
N TYR A 93 11.80 -3.72 3.28
CA TYR A 93 11.83 -4.42 4.57
C TYR A 93 13.00 -5.40 4.62
N HIS A 94 13.91 -5.13 5.51
CA HIS A 94 15.03 -6.03 5.78
C HIS A 94 14.91 -6.66 7.15
#